data_153642053e18f555bacd4a6f31cd4ba3
#
_entry.id   153642053e18f555bacd4a6f31cd4ba3
#
_cell.length_a   1.000
_cell.length_b   1.000
_cell.length_c   1.000
_cell.angle_alpha   90.00
_cell.angle_beta   90.00
_cell.angle_gamma   90.00
#
_symmetry.space_group_name_H-M   'P 1'
#
loop_
_entity.id
_entity.type
_entity.pdbx_description
1 polymer ?
#
loop_
_entity_poly.entity_id
_entity_poly.type
_entity_poly.pdbx_seq_one_letter_code
_entity_poly.pdbx_strand_id
1 'polypeptide(L)'
;MINNKIILGLLALVVLSCNSINKKSNKSNYNDLHIVGAMKNVMWKGELGSSISLDSISDKQGLYGIGPESYLTGELLINNGKSYVSRVTSDSTMFVQQKFDTSAPFFVYANVNKWEEIELPQSIRTIKDVEKYVDEKTIKNKRPFAFKLIGSISKALIHIQNLPEGTKVSSPDEAHQGQTNYFLKNEDVEVIGFFSTEHKGVFTHHDSYIHLHLITKDEQKMGHLDELEINAMKLYLPKE
;
A
#
# COMPACT_ATOMS: atom_id res chain seq x y z
N MET A 1 33.21 60.02 63.33
CA MET A 1 33.20 58.58 63.53
C MET A 1 32.03 58.05 62.84
N ILE A 2 32.19 57.52 61.57
CA ILE A 2 31.15 57.07 60.73
C ILE A 2 31.40 55.56 60.44
N ASN A 3 30.50 54.70 60.93
CA ASN A 3 30.56 53.28 60.72
C ASN A 3 29.95 52.90 59.37
N ASN A 4 30.80 52.45 58.48
CA ASN A 4 30.34 51.81 57.21
C ASN A 4 30.07 50.33 57.41
N LYS A 5 28.84 49.91 57.35
CA LYS A 5 28.45 48.48 57.22
C LYS A 5 28.37 48.13 55.79
N ILE A 6 29.29 47.34 55.34
CA ILE A 6 29.25 46.73 54.01
C ILE A 6 28.22 45.53 54.00
N ILE A 7 27.15 45.65 53.26
CA ILE A 7 26.19 44.56 53.03
C ILE A 7 26.66 43.79 51.81
N LEU A 8 27.13 42.55 52.05
CA LEU A 8 27.51 41.61 51.00
C LEU A 8 26.24 40.91 50.47
N GLY A 9 25.77 41.37 49.31
CA GLY A 9 24.63 40.74 48.64
C GLY A 9 25.04 39.45 47.92
N LEU A 10 24.55 38.31 48.41
CA LEU A 10 24.75 37.01 47.82
C LEU A 10 23.80 36.86 46.62
N LEU A 11 24.37 36.92 45.40
CA LEU A 11 23.63 36.71 44.15
C LEU A 11 23.52 35.20 43.88
N ALA A 12 22.37 34.60 44.19
CA ALA A 12 22.11 33.20 43.88
C ALA A 12 21.79 33.06 42.39
N LEU A 13 22.70 32.50 41.59
CA LEU A 13 22.44 32.08 40.21
C LEU A 13 21.56 30.81 40.21
N VAL A 14 20.28 30.96 39.88
CA VAL A 14 19.41 29.85 39.61
C VAL A 14 19.69 29.36 38.17
N VAL A 15 20.44 28.30 38.02
CA VAL A 15 20.64 27.60 36.75
C VAL A 15 19.36 26.81 36.46
N LEU A 16 18.47 27.35 35.63
CA LEU A 16 17.36 26.59 35.05
C LEU A 16 17.91 25.58 34.02
N SER A 17 18.16 24.36 34.51
CA SER A 17 18.45 23.23 33.66
C SER A 17 17.19 22.87 32.90
N CYS A 18 17.07 23.29 31.62
CA CYS A 18 16.07 22.77 30.70
C CYS A 18 16.40 21.31 30.41
N ASN A 19 15.80 20.40 31.16
CA ASN A 19 15.71 19.00 30.78
C ASN A 19 14.80 18.92 29.53
N SER A 20 15.43 18.92 28.37
CA SER A 20 14.76 18.48 27.13
C SER A 20 14.41 17.00 27.32
N ILE A 21 13.19 16.75 27.76
CA ILE A 21 12.58 15.42 27.71
C ILE A 21 12.49 15.12 26.22
N ASN A 22 13.50 14.42 25.68
CA ASN A 22 13.37 13.71 24.42
C ASN A 22 12.21 12.72 24.60
N LYS A 23 10.99 13.15 24.29
CA LYS A 23 9.91 12.23 23.97
C LYS A 23 10.41 11.44 22.76
N LYS A 24 11.04 10.29 23.01
CA LYS A 24 11.01 9.21 22.02
C LYS A 24 9.54 9.01 21.71
N SER A 25 9.09 9.51 20.57
CA SER A 25 7.83 9.08 20.02
C SER A 25 7.97 7.56 19.91
N ASN A 26 7.26 6.81 20.73
CA ASN A 26 6.96 5.44 20.43
C ASN A 26 6.13 5.50 19.14
N LYS A 27 6.80 5.58 17.97
CA LYS A 27 6.18 5.25 16.70
C LYS A 27 5.71 3.82 16.88
N SER A 28 4.40 3.64 17.01
CA SER A 28 3.80 2.32 16.89
C SER A 28 4.34 1.74 15.59
N ASN A 29 4.85 0.51 15.59
CA ASN A 29 5.40 -0.15 14.39
C ASN A 29 4.33 -0.44 13.34
N TYR A 30 3.04 -0.23 13.65
CA TYR A 30 1.94 -0.09 12.69
C TYR A 30 2.04 1.30 12.11
N ASN A 31 2.61 1.37 10.94
CA ASN A 31 2.79 2.61 10.21
C ASN A 31 1.44 3.21 9.87
N ASP A 32 1.34 4.52 9.99
CA ASP A 32 0.17 5.25 9.54
C ASP A 32 0.01 4.99 8.04
N LEU A 33 -1.11 4.36 7.69
CA LEU A 33 -1.46 4.08 6.31
C LEU A 33 -1.90 5.39 5.67
N HIS A 34 -1.31 5.71 4.54
CA HIS A 34 -1.65 6.88 3.76
C HIS A 34 -2.65 6.50 2.67
N ILE A 35 -3.78 7.19 2.65
CA ILE A 35 -4.85 7.01 1.66
C ILE A 35 -5.01 8.31 0.92
N VAL A 36 -4.82 8.28 -0.41
CA VAL A 36 -4.92 9.45 -1.28
C VAL A 36 -5.97 9.17 -2.34
N GLY A 37 -6.91 10.09 -2.54
CA GLY A 37 -8.03 9.90 -3.46
C GLY A 37 -9.01 8.81 -2.98
N ALA A 38 -9.92 8.40 -3.85
CA ALA A 38 -10.86 7.32 -3.56
C ALA A 38 -11.33 6.65 -4.85
N MET A 39 -11.37 5.30 -4.87
CA MET A 39 -11.86 4.49 -5.97
C MET A 39 -13.24 4.94 -6.46
N LYS A 40 -14.19 5.18 -5.53
CA LYS A 40 -15.55 5.64 -5.86
C LYS A 40 -15.58 6.97 -6.64
N ASN A 41 -14.62 7.87 -6.41
CA ASN A 41 -14.56 9.14 -7.14
C ASN A 41 -14.09 8.91 -8.58
N VAL A 42 -13.14 8.00 -8.77
CA VAL A 42 -12.67 7.57 -10.09
C VAL A 42 -13.80 6.93 -10.87
N MET A 43 -14.46 5.93 -10.27
CA MET A 43 -15.49 5.10 -10.94
C MET A 43 -16.82 5.84 -11.22
N TRP A 44 -17.20 6.78 -10.34
CA TRP A 44 -18.53 7.42 -10.41
C TRP A 44 -18.49 8.90 -10.78
N LYS A 45 -17.35 9.57 -10.65
CA LYS A 45 -17.21 11.00 -10.95
C LYS A 45 -16.19 11.30 -12.04
N GLY A 46 -15.48 10.27 -12.54
CA GLY A 46 -14.46 10.43 -13.57
C GLY A 46 -13.25 11.28 -13.09
N GLU A 47 -12.93 11.24 -11.79
CA GLU A 47 -11.74 11.91 -11.25
C GLU A 47 -10.49 11.08 -11.59
N LEU A 48 -10.13 11.03 -12.89
CA LEU A 48 -9.07 10.17 -13.44
C LEU A 48 -7.67 10.78 -13.32
N GLY A 49 -7.57 12.07 -13.06
CA GLY A 49 -6.30 12.79 -12.97
C GLY A 49 -5.51 12.44 -11.71
N SER A 50 -4.26 12.92 -11.66
CA SER A 50 -3.35 12.68 -10.54
C SER A 50 -3.86 13.28 -9.23
N SER A 51 -4.04 12.45 -8.21
CA SER A 51 -4.19 12.86 -6.81
C SER A 51 -2.87 12.78 -6.05
N ILE A 52 -1.93 11.97 -6.54
CA ILE A 52 -0.58 11.82 -6.01
C ILE A 52 0.41 11.52 -7.12
N SER A 53 1.60 12.17 -7.08
CA SER A 53 2.78 11.77 -7.83
C SER A 53 3.65 10.89 -6.93
N LEU A 54 4.05 9.68 -7.40
CA LEU A 54 4.75 8.71 -6.54
C LEU A 54 6.17 9.16 -6.19
N ASP A 55 6.81 10.00 -7.00
CA ASP A 55 8.11 10.58 -6.71
C ASP A 55 8.09 11.55 -5.52
N SER A 56 6.90 12.16 -5.22
CA SER A 56 6.69 13.04 -4.07
C SER A 56 6.73 12.32 -2.71
N ILE A 57 6.60 10.99 -2.69
CA ILE A 57 6.74 10.20 -1.46
C ILE A 57 8.23 10.21 -1.08
N SER A 58 8.59 10.91 -0.01
CA SER A 58 10.00 11.14 0.36
C SER A 58 10.68 9.91 0.94
N ASP A 59 10.01 9.18 1.85
CA ASP A 59 10.56 7.98 2.49
C ASP A 59 10.23 6.73 1.67
N LYS A 60 11.25 6.18 1.03
CA LYS A 60 11.15 4.95 0.22
C LYS A 60 11.55 3.69 0.99
N GLN A 61 12.08 3.84 2.21
CA GLN A 61 12.54 2.68 2.99
C GLN A 61 11.35 1.86 3.49
N GLY A 62 11.30 0.59 3.13
CA GLY A 62 10.19 -0.29 3.49
C GLY A 62 8.84 0.21 2.97
N LEU A 63 8.82 0.98 1.90
CA LEU A 63 7.60 1.52 1.29
C LEU A 63 6.88 0.44 0.49
N TYR A 64 5.58 0.33 0.70
CA TYR A 64 4.64 -0.51 -0.02
C TYR A 64 3.45 0.32 -0.45
N GLY A 65 2.90 0.08 -1.64
CA GLY A 65 1.74 0.85 -2.12
C GLY A 65 1.13 0.23 -3.37
N ILE A 66 -0.16 0.47 -3.59
CA ILE A 66 -0.91 -0.01 -4.76
C ILE A 66 -1.99 0.96 -5.19
N GLY A 67 -2.34 0.93 -6.46
CA GLY A 67 -3.40 1.68 -7.09
C GLY A 67 -3.25 1.70 -8.61
N PRO A 68 -4.22 2.26 -9.35
CA PRO A 68 -4.11 2.40 -10.79
C PRO A 68 -3.22 3.59 -11.17
N GLU A 69 -2.64 3.56 -12.35
CA GLU A 69 -2.01 4.72 -12.95
C GLU A 69 -3.07 5.77 -13.33
N SER A 70 -2.72 7.07 -13.25
CA SER A 70 -3.61 8.16 -13.65
C SER A 70 -4.20 7.92 -15.03
N TYR A 71 -5.45 8.34 -15.21
CA TYR A 71 -6.28 8.10 -16.40
C TYR A 71 -6.57 6.61 -16.66
N LEU A 72 -6.34 5.74 -15.66
CA LEU A 72 -6.54 4.29 -15.76
C LEU A 72 -5.79 3.66 -16.93
N THR A 73 -4.54 4.09 -17.16
CA THR A 73 -3.68 3.64 -18.27
C THR A 73 -2.76 2.48 -17.90
N GLY A 74 -2.81 2.02 -16.67
CA GLY A 74 -1.95 0.97 -16.13
C GLY A 74 -2.21 0.69 -14.65
N GLU A 75 -1.41 -0.21 -14.09
CA GLU A 75 -1.40 -0.52 -12.66
C GLU A 75 -0.07 -0.15 -12.01
N LEU A 76 -0.13 0.23 -10.74
CA LEU A 76 1.01 0.66 -9.94
C LEU A 76 1.19 -0.25 -8.74
N LEU A 77 2.44 -0.62 -8.47
CA LEU A 77 2.82 -1.38 -7.29
C LEU A 77 4.14 -0.85 -6.75
N ILE A 78 4.17 -0.52 -5.46
CA ILE A 78 5.43 -0.30 -4.75
C ILE A 78 5.67 -1.50 -3.83
N ASN A 79 6.82 -2.14 -3.99
CA ASN A 79 7.27 -3.27 -3.19
C ASN A 79 8.65 -2.98 -2.60
N ASN A 80 8.70 -2.81 -1.28
CA ASN A 80 9.93 -2.54 -0.53
C ASN A 80 10.78 -1.40 -1.12
N GLY A 81 10.13 -0.28 -1.45
CA GLY A 81 10.78 0.91 -1.98
C GLY A 81 11.12 0.87 -3.47
N LYS A 82 10.72 -0.17 -4.20
CA LYS A 82 10.79 -0.22 -5.67
C LYS A 82 9.39 0.02 -6.24
N SER A 83 9.24 0.98 -7.12
CA SER A 83 7.97 1.32 -7.78
C SER A 83 7.91 0.70 -9.18
N TYR A 84 6.82 0.01 -9.48
CA TYR A 84 6.56 -0.64 -10.76
C TYR A 84 5.30 -0.07 -11.39
N VAL A 85 5.33 0.06 -12.71
CA VAL A 85 4.18 0.39 -13.55
C VAL A 85 3.99 -0.74 -14.55
N SER A 86 2.79 -1.28 -14.67
CA SER A 86 2.45 -2.20 -15.76
C SER A 86 1.46 -1.56 -16.71
N ARG A 87 1.63 -1.83 -18.01
CA ARG A 87 0.73 -1.37 -19.07
C ARG A 87 0.46 -2.48 -20.07
N VAL A 88 -0.71 -2.43 -20.68
CA VAL A 88 -1.10 -3.34 -21.74
C VAL A 88 -0.27 -3.07 -23.00
N THR A 89 0.32 -4.12 -23.59
CA THR A 89 0.94 -4.05 -24.93
C THR A 89 0.14 -4.86 -25.95
N SER A 90 -0.54 -5.91 -25.52
CA SER A 90 -1.52 -6.68 -26.29
C SER A 90 -2.42 -7.47 -25.35
N ASP A 91 -3.41 -8.17 -25.87
CA ASP A 91 -4.30 -9.07 -25.10
C ASP A 91 -3.55 -10.22 -24.37
N SER A 92 -2.29 -10.47 -24.74
CA SER A 92 -1.48 -11.55 -24.18
C SER A 92 -0.16 -11.09 -23.56
N THR A 93 0.23 -9.82 -23.74
CA THR A 93 1.51 -9.29 -23.28
C THR A 93 1.32 -7.95 -22.56
N MET A 94 2.16 -7.73 -21.58
CA MET A 94 2.24 -6.49 -20.82
C MET A 94 3.68 -5.99 -20.78
N PHE A 95 3.84 -4.71 -20.48
CA PHE A 95 5.12 -4.09 -20.19
C PHE A 95 5.18 -3.73 -18.71
N VAL A 96 6.21 -4.16 -18.01
CA VAL A 96 6.46 -3.80 -16.60
C VAL A 96 7.75 -2.99 -16.54
N GLN A 97 7.69 -1.83 -15.92
CA GLN A 97 8.82 -0.93 -15.78
C GLN A 97 8.98 -0.46 -14.35
N GLN A 98 10.20 -0.48 -13.85
CA GLN A 98 10.52 0.13 -12.56
C GLN A 98 10.70 1.64 -12.72
N LYS A 99 9.83 2.47 -12.11
CA LYS A 99 9.93 3.93 -12.10
C LYS A 99 9.07 4.56 -11.00
N PHE A 100 9.49 5.72 -10.46
CA PHE A 100 8.70 6.55 -9.56
C PHE A 100 8.02 7.74 -10.25
N ASP A 101 8.50 8.16 -11.41
CA ASP A 101 7.91 9.23 -12.21
C ASP A 101 6.60 8.75 -12.85
N THR A 102 5.58 8.66 -12.02
CA THR A 102 4.21 8.26 -12.35
C THR A 102 3.25 8.78 -11.30
N SER A 103 1.94 8.71 -11.56
CA SER A 103 0.92 9.25 -10.67
C SER A 103 -0.33 8.37 -10.63
N ALA A 104 -1.14 8.55 -9.59
CA ALA A 104 -2.36 7.80 -9.36
C ALA A 104 -3.55 8.71 -9.04
N PRO A 105 -4.79 8.38 -9.49
CA PRO A 105 -6.02 9.06 -9.10
C PRO A 105 -6.49 8.65 -7.70
N PHE A 106 -6.14 7.45 -7.26
CA PHE A 106 -6.20 7.02 -5.88
C PHE A 106 -5.05 6.05 -5.60
N PHE A 107 -4.52 6.09 -4.39
CA PHE A 107 -3.38 5.28 -4.01
C PHE A 107 -3.39 5.02 -2.51
N VAL A 108 -3.03 3.81 -2.11
CA VAL A 108 -2.83 3.47 -0.71
C VAL A 108 -1.38 3.00 -0.52
N TYR A 109 -0.71 3.54 0.52
CA TYR A 109 0.67 3.18 0.80
C TYR A 109 1.03 3.27 2.28
N ALA A 110 2.06 2.55 2.67
CA ALA A 110 2.62 2.56 4.02
C ALA A 110 4.09 2.16 4.00
N ASN A 111 4.86 2.60 5.01
CA ASN A 111 6.19 2.10 5.27
C ASN A 111 6.11 0.98 6.32
N VAL A 112 6.59 -0.21 6.01
CA VAL A 112 6.65 -1.35 6.93
C VAL A 112 8.09 -1.83 7.05
N ASN A 113 8.69 -1.63 8.23
CA ASN A 113 10.10 -1.92 8.46
C ASN A 113 10.36 -3.33 9.01
N LYS A 114 9.34 -3.94 9.61
CA LYS A 114 9.44 -5.28 10.20
C LYS A 114 8.21 -6.09 9.90
N TRP A 115 8.41 -7.34 9.57
CA TRP A 115 7.36 -8.29 9.24
C TRP A 115 7.37 -9.48 10.21
N GLU A 116 6.19 -9.94 10.58
CA GLU A 116 5.97 -11.26 11.15
C GLU A 116 5.64 -12.22 10.03
N GLU A 117 6.43 -13.27 9.88
CA GLU A 117 6.22 -14.33 8.89
C GLU A 117 5.32 -15.42 9.48
N ILE A 118 4.29 -15.82 8.74
CA ILE A 118 3.30 -16.81 9.14
C ILE A 118 3.12 -17.79 7.98
N GLU A 119 3.34 -19.08 8.23
CA GLU A 119 3.01 -20.12 7.26
C GLU A 119 1.48 -20.18 7.08
N LEU A 120 1.02 -20.11 5.83
CA LEU A 120 -0.40 -20.26 5.54
C LEU A 120 -0.81 -21.75 5.66
N PRO A 121 -1.91 -22.04 6.39
CA PRO A 121 -2.49 -23.38 6.38
C PRO A 121 -2.86 -23.83 4.96
N GLN A 122 -2.74 -25.11 4.66
CA GLN A 122 -3.08 -25.69 3.35
C GLN A 122 -4.55 -25.48 2.94
N SER A 123 -5.44 -25.18 3.90
CA SER A 123 -6.84 -24.85 3.65
C SER A 123 -7.05 -23.43 3.07
N ILE A 124 -6.05 -22.56 3.15
CA ILE A 124 -6.10 -21.21 2.60
C ILE A 124 -5.62 -21.25 1.16
N ARG A 125 -6.56 -21.19 0.21
CA ARG A 125 -6.28 -21.40 -1.21
C ARG A 125 -6.69 -20.24 -2.11
N THR A 126 -7.67 -19.45 -1.69
CA THR A 126 -8.27 -18.39 -2.50
C THR A 126 -8.14 -17.03 -1.82
N ILE A 127 -8.40 -15.95 -2.58
CA ILE A 127 -8.44 -14.56 -2.02
C ILE A 127 -9.43 -14.48 -0.86
N LYS A 128 -10.60 -15.13 -0.94
CA LYS A 128 -11.60 -15.14 0.14
C LYS A 128 -11.09 -15.84 1.39
N ASP A 129 -10.35 -16.94 1.23
CA ASP A 129 -9.73 -17.63 2.37
C ASP A 129 -8.66 -16.75 3.02
N VAL A 130 -7.84 -16.06 2.20
CA VAL A 130 -6.83 -15.10 2.70
C VAL A 130 -7.51 -13.95 3.46
N GLU A 131 -8.53 -13.33 2.89
CA GLU A 131 -9.26 -12.23 3.54
C GLU A 131 -9.79 -12.65 4.91
N LYS A 132 -10.49 -13.79 4.97
CA LYS A 132 -11.02 -14.33 6.22
C LYS A 132 -9.90 -14.64 7.22
N TYR A 133 -8.83 -15.29 6.78
CA TYR A 133 -7.69 -15.64 7.64
C TYR A 133 -6.98 -14.40 8.20
N VAL A 134 -6.74 -13.40 7.37
CA VAL A 134 -6.15 -12.11 7.78
C VAL A 134 -7.07 -11.41 8.77
N ASP A 135 -8.38 -11.35 8.52
CA ASP A 135 -9.35 -10.74 9.42
C ASP A 135 -9.34 -11.40 10.82
N GLU A 136 -9.42 -12.72 10.87
CA GLU A 136 -9.39 -13.50 12.12
C GLU A 136 -8.06 -13.33 12.88
N LYS A 137 -6.93 -13.37 12.18
CA LYS A 137 -5.58 -13.23 12.78
C LYS A 137 -5.32 -11.83 13.34
N THR A 138 -5.92 -10.80 12.74
CA THR A 138 -5.65 -9.39 13.07
C THR A 138 -6.79 -8.71 13.82
N ILE A 139 -7.72 -9.47 14.43
CA ILE A 139 -8.88 -8.90 15.12
C ILE A 139 -8.51 -7.93 16.27
N LYS A 140 -7.32 -8.11 16.86
CA LYS A 140 -6.80 -7.26 17.95
C LYS A 140 -5.82 -6.20 17.46
N ASN A 141 -5.51 -6.19 16.17
CA ASN A 141 -4.52 -5.30 15.61
C ASN A 141 -5.12 -3.97 15.16
N LYS A 142 -4.31 -2.91 15.11
CA LYS A 142 -4.71 -1.63 14.54
C LYS A 142 -4.99 -1.80 13.03
N ARG A 143 -6.13 -1.33 12.55
CA ARG A 143 -6.56 -1.33 11.15
C ARG A 143 -6.75 0.11 10.67
N PRO A 144 -6.53 0.43 9.37
CA PRO A 144 -6.06 -0.45 8.30
C PRO A 144 -4.55 -0.72 8.34
N PHE A 145 -4.07 -1.71 7.57
CA PHE A 145 -2.65 -2.06 7.48
C PHE A 145 -2.29 -2.68 6.13
N ALA A 146 -0.99 -2.62 5.78
CA ALA A 146 -0.42 -3.34 4.65
C ALA A 146 -0.03 -4.77 5.07
N PHE A 147 -0.18 -5.74 4.18
CA PHE A 147 0.33 -7.11 4.34
C PHE A 147 0.89 -7.62 3.01
N LYS A 148 1.59 -8.73 3.02
CA LYS A 148 2.05 -9.35 1.79
C LYS A 148 2.00 -10.87 1.86
N LEU A 149 1.90 -11.48 0.69
CA LEU A 149 2.03 -12.93 0.51
C LEU A 149 3.24 -13.18 -0.41
N ILE A 150 4.05 -14.17 -0.08
CA ILE A 150 5.20 -14.57 -0.91
C ILE A 150 5.19 -16.08 -1.06
N GLY A 151 5.33 -16.54 -2.29
CA GLY A 151 5.42 -17.98 -2.58
C GLY A 151 4.97 -18.34 -3.97
N SER A 152 4.44 -19.56 -4.14
CA SER A 152 4.01 -20.06 -5.44
C SER A 152 2.50 -20.21 -5.55
N ILE A 153 2.01 -19.95 -6.74
CA ILE A 153 0.61 -20.10 -7.13
C ILE A 153 0.45 -21.21 -8.16
N SER A 154 -0.70 -21.90 -8.15
CA SER A 154 -1.10 -22.77 -9.25
C SER A 154 -1.76 -21.96 -10.38
N LYS A 155 -2.57 -20.96 -10.00
CA LYS A 155 -3.23 -20.04 -10.94
C LYS A 155 -3.44 -18.66 -10.31
N ALA A 156 -3.43 -17.62 -11.16
CA ALA A 156 -3.97 -16.31 -10.82
C ALA A 156 -4.58 -15.66 -12.07
N LEU A 157 -5.56 -14.79 -11.83
CA LEU A 157 -6.06 -13.83 -12.79
C LEU A 157 -5.66 -12.44 -12.29
N ILE A 158 -4.93 -11.72 -13.13
CA ILE A 158 -4.63 -10.30 -12.88
C ILE A 158 -5.18 -9.46 -14.03
N HIS A 159 -5.50 -8.20 -13.75
CA HIS A 159 -5.83 -7.26 -14.80
C HIS A 159 -4.95 -6.01 -14.78
N ILE A 160 -4.93 -5.34 -15.90
CA ILE A 160 -4.33 -4.03 -16.08
C ILE A 160 -5.39 -3.12 -16.66
N GLN A 161 -5.62 -1.97 -16.02
CA GLN A 161 -6.46 -0.91 -16.57
C GLN A 161 -5.81 -0.34 -17.83
N ASN A 162 -6.63 -0.12 -18.85
CA ASN A 162 -6.18 0.40 -20.15
C ASN A 162 -7.26 1.25 -20.80
N LEU A 163 -7.75 2.24 -20.06
CA LEU A 163 -8.85 3.09 -20.49
C LEU A 163 -8.46 3.87 -21.75
N PRO A 164 -9.25 3.79 -22.84
CA PRO A 164 -8.98 4.58 -24.04
C PRO A 164 -8.96 6.08 -23.73
N GLU A 165 -8.00 6.80 -24.35
CA GLU A 165 -7.87 8.25 -24.18
C GLU A 165 -9.18 8.99 -24.54
N GLY A 166 -9.56 9.95 -23.71
CA GLY A 166 -10.79 10.74 -23.88
C GLY A 166 -12.07 10.06 -23.42
N THR A 167 -12.00 8.84 -22.88
CA THR A 167 -13.18 8.17 -22.30
C THR A 167 -13.71 8.97 -21.10
N LYS A 168 -15.02 9.23 -21.09
CA LYS A 168 -15.71 9.78 -19.93
C LYS A 168 -16.15 8.66 -19.02
N VAL A 169 -15.90 8.81 -17.73
CA VAL A 169 -16.25 7.80 -16.73
C VAL A 169 -17.30 8.38 -15.77
N SER A 170 -18.42 7.68 -15.66
CA SER A 170 -19.52 7.96 -14.74
C SER A 170 -20.07 6.67 -14.09
N SER A 171 -19.50 5.52 -14.46
CA SER A 171 -19.83 4.20 -13.92
C SER A 171 -18.61 3.28 -13.89
N PRO A 172 -18.61 2.23 -13.05
CA PRO A 172 -17.55 1.21 -13.08
C PRO A 172 -17.39 0.55 -14.45
N ASP A 173 -18.48 0.27 -15.17
CA ASP A 173 -18.42 -0.36 -16.49
C ASP A 173 -17.67 0.52 -17.51
N GLU A 174 -17.86 1.83 -17.43
CA GLU A 174 -17.10 2.79 -18.25
C GLU A 174 -15.64 2.87 -17.84
N ALA A 175 -15.33 2.82 -16.54
CA ALA A 175 -13.98 2.83 -16.02
C ALA A 175 -13.18 1.58 -16.44
N HIS A 176 -13.84 0.44 -16.63
CA HIS A 176 -13.19 -0.81 -17.01
C HIS A 176 -13.12 -1.02 -18.54
N GLN A 177 -13.49 -0.03 -19.35
CA GLN A 177 -13.27 -0.12 -20.80
C GLN A 177 -11.78 -0.28 -21.12
N GLY A 178 -11.46 -1.27 -21.97
CA GLY A 178 -10.07 -1.57 -22.34
C GLY A 178 -9.25 -2.30 -21.28
N GLN A 179 -9.83 -2.61 -20.09
CA GLN A 179 -9.19 -3.49 -19.12
C GLN A 179 -8.80 -4.81 -19.78
N THR A 180 -7.57 -5.26 -19.54
CA THR A 180 -7.04 -6.50 -20.10
C THR A 180 -6.67 -7.47 -19.00
N ASN A 181 -7.15 -8.71 -19.12
CA ASN A 181 -6.96 -9.77 -18.16
C ASN A 181 -5.84 -10.73 -18.58
N TYR A 182 -5.00 -11.13 -17.64
CA TYR A 182 -3.88 -12.06 -17.87
C TYR A 182 -3.94 -13.23 -16.91
N PHE A 183 -3.89 -14.45 -17.46
CA PHE A 183 -3.86 -15.68 -16.68
C PHE A 183 -2.42 -16.12 -16.40
N LEU A 184 -2.10 -16.31 -15.14
CA LEU A 184 -0.81 -16.83 -14.67
C LEU A 184 -0.98 -18.27 -14.20
N LYS A 185 0.04 -19.13 -14.44
CA LYS A 185 0.05 -20.51 -13.99
C LYS A 185 1.44 -20.91 -13.52
N ASN A 186 1.50 -21.55 -12.35
CA ASN A 186 2.73 -22.12 -11.77
C ASN A 186 3.87 -21.09 -11.67
N GLU A 187 3.55 -19.91 -11.12
CA GLU A 187 4.50 -18.80 -10.95
C GLU A 187 4.90 -18.65 -9.48
N ASP A 188 6.14 -18.23 -9.26
CA ASP A 188 6.58 -17.65 -7.99
C ASP A 188 6.22 -16.16 -7.99
N VAL A 189 5.53 -15.69 -6.94
CA VAL A 189 4.97 -14.34 -6.91
C VAL A 189 5.13 -13.68 -5.53
N GLU A 190 5.08 -12.35 -5.55
CA GLU A 190 4.81 -11.52 -4.38
C GLU A 190 3.48 -10.80 -4.58
N VAL A 191 2.62 -10.82 -3.57
CA VAL A 191 1.36 -10.10 -3.54
C VAL A 191 1.44 -9.05 -2.44
N ILE A 192 1.21 -7.80 -2.80
CA ILE A 192 1.11 -6.69 -1.86
C ILE A 192 -0.37 -6.40 -1.66
N GLY A 193 -0.79 -6.38 -0.40
CA GLY A 193 -2.17 -6.20 0.00
C GLY A 193 -2.35 -5.12 1.05
N PHE A 194 -3.53 -4.52 1.05
CA PHE A 194 -3.98 -3.59 2.08
C PHE A 194 -5.33 -4.07 2.61
N PHE A 195 -5.42 -4.13 3.94
CA PHE A 195 -6.61 -4.62 4.64
C PHE A 195 -7.34 -3.48 5.35
N SER A 196 -8.66 -3.40 5.19
CA SER A 196 -9.51 -2.49 5.95
C SER A 196 -10.96 -2.93 5.99
N THR A 197 -11.58 -2.88 7.16
CA THR A 197 -13.02 -3.09 7.34
C THR A 197 -13.86 -1.82 7.11
N GLU A 198 -13.21 -0.64 6.97
CA GLU A 198 -13.89 0.67 6.98
C GLU A 198 -13.73 1.47 5.67
N HIS A 199 -12.90 0.98 4.70
CA HIS A 199 -12.53 1.76 3.51
C HIS A 199 -13.05 1.15 2.19
N LYS A 200 -14.22 0.49 2.23
CA LYS A 200 -14.89 0.00 1.02
C LYS A 200 -15.24 1.14 0.06
N GLY A 201 -14.88 0.98 -1.21
CA GLY A 201 -15.02 2.01 -2.23
C GLY A 201 -14.05 3.19 -2.09
N VAL A 202 -13.17 3.16 -1.10
CA VAL A 202 -12.06 4.13 -0.96
C VAL A 202 -10.80 3.55 -1.57
N PHE A 203 -10.29 2.47 -1.01
CA PHE A 203 -9.18 1.71 -1.59
C PHE A 203 -9.41 0.19 -1.61
N THR A 204 -10.43 -0.35 -0.94
CA THR A 204 -10.88 -1.72 -1.13
C THR A 204 -12.15 -1.75 -1.97
N HIS A 205 -12.45 -2.89 -2.61
CA HIS A 205 -13.70 -3.08 -3.35
C HIS A 205 -14.92 -2.98 -2.42
N HIS A 206 -16.11 -2.78 -3.00
CA HIS A 206 -17.34 -2.61 -2.22
C HIS A 206 -17.75 -3.87 -1.45
N ASP A 207 -17.28 -5.03 -1.87
CA ASP A 207 -17.59 -6.37 -1.35
C ASP A 207 -16.42 -7.07 -0.66
N SER A 208 -15.23 -6.43 -0.60
CA SER A 208 -14.01 -6.98 -0.01
C SER A 208 -13.39 -6.05 1.01
N TYR A 209 -12.66 -6.62 1.96
CA TYR A 209 -11.82 -5.89 2.94
C TYR A 209 -10.37 -5.77 2.51
N ILE A 210 -10.00 -6.38 1.37
CA ILE A 210 -8.64 -6.34 0.86
C ILE A 210 -8.56 -5.76 -0.54
N HIS A 211 -7.41 -5.16 -0.87
CA HIS A 211 -7.02 -4.74 -2.20
C HIS A 211 -5.64 -5.32 -2.46
N LEU A 212 -5.45 -5.99 -3.58
CA LEU A 212 -4.27 -6.80 -3.87
C LEU A 212 -3.69 -6.48 -5.23
N HIS A 213 -2.36 -6.30 -5.30
CA HIS A 213 -1.61 -6.35 -6.55
C HIS A 213 -0.57 -7.46 -6.48
N LEU A 214 -0.35 -8.14 -7.59
CA LEU A 214 0.59 -9.24 -7.74
C LEU A 214 1.72 -8.83 -8.67
N ILE A 215 2.96 -9.25 -8.34
CA ILE A 215 4.11 -9.20 -9.23
C ILE A 215 4.81 -10.56 -9.23
N THR A 216 5.21 -11.04 -10.42
CA THR A 216 6.01 -12.26 -10.53
C THR A 216 7.45 -12.03 -10.07
N LYS A 217 8.11 -13.09 -9.60
CA LYS A 217 9.48 -13.03 -9.08
C LYS A 217 10.51 -12.54 -10.10
N ASP A 218 10.26 -12.76 -11.38
CA ASP A 218 11.09 -12.25 -12.49
C ASP A 218 10.76 -10.80 -12.86
N GLU A 219 9.79 -10.16 -12.17
CA GLU A 219 9.31 -8.79 -12.38
C GLU A 219 8.73 -8.54 -13.80
N GLN A 220 8.34 -9.61 -14.54
CA GLN A 220 7.84 -9.48 -15.92
C GLN A 220 6.32 -9.34 -16.03
N LYS A 221 5.58 -9.75 -14.98
CA LYS A 221 4.11 -9.65 -14.95
C LYS A 221 3.68 -8.98 -13.65
N MET A 222 2.82 -7.98 -13.75
CA MET A 222 2.29 -7.24 -12.60
C MET A 222 0.91 -6.67 -12.94
N GLY A 223 -0.01 -6.71 -11.96
CA GLY A 223 -1.35 -6.14 -12.11
C GLY A 223 -2.19 -6.28 -10.85
N HIS A 224 -3.41 -5.73 -10.92
CA HIS A 224 -4.43 -5.95 -9.91
C HIS A 224 -4.82 -7.43 -9.87
N LEU A 225 -4.94 -8.02 -8.67
CA LEU A 225 -5.22 -9.44 -8.48
C LEU A 225 -6.71 -9.69 -8.28
N ASP A 226 -7.35 -10.36 -9.25
CA ASP A 226 -8.78 -10.69 -9.21
C ASP A 226 -9.05 -12.10 -8.68
N GLU A 227 -8.22 -13.08 -9.09
CA GLU A 227 -8.36 -14.47 -8.66
C GLU A 227 -7.01 -15.07 -8.27
N LEU A 228 -7.03 -15.94 -7.27
CA LEU A 228 -5.85 -16.60 -6.76
C LEU A 228 -6.16 -18.05 -6.41
N GLU A 229 -5.29 -18.96 -6.84
CA GLU A 229 -5.22 -20.34 -6.36
C GLU A 229 -3.80 -20.60 -5.83
N ILE A 230 -3.67 -20.62 -4.50
CA ILE A 230 -2.40 -20.79 -3.79
C ILE A 230 -1.93 -22.24 -3.91
N ASN A 231 -0.66 -22.41 -4.27
CA ASN A 231 0.07 -23.68 -4.12
C ASN A 231 0.78 -23.73 -2.74
N ALA A 232 1.70 -22.79 -2.49
CA ALA A 232 2.39 -22.64 -1.21
C ALA A 232 2.81 -21.19 -1.02
N MET A 233 2.31 -20.53 0.01
CA MET A 233 2.63 -19.13 0.33
C MET A 233 2.80 -18.90 1.82
N LYS A 234 3.56 -17.86 2.16
CA LYS A 234 3.67 -17.29 3.49
C LYS A 234 2.97 -15.96 3.54
N LEU A 235 2.30 -15.70 4.65
CA LEU A 235 1.72 -14.41 4.98
C LEU A 235 2.71 -13.60 5.81
N TYR A 236 2.85 -12.33 5.49
CA TYR A 236 3.64 -11.37 6.24
C TYR A 236 2.74 -10.26 6.77
N LEU A 237 2.63 -10.15 8.07
CA LEU A 237 1.91 -9.08 8.76
C LEU A 237 2.90 -8.06 9.35
N PRO A 238 2.55 -6.77 9.45
CA PRO A 238 3.39 -5.79 10.11
C PRO A 238 3.63 -6.21 11.55
N LYS A 239 4.89 -6.18 12.00
CA LYS A 239 5.27 -6.48 13.38
C LYS A 239 5.28 -5.20 14.21
N GLU A 240 4.58 -5.22 15.35
CA GLU A 240 4.58 -4.14 16.35
C GLU A 240 5.95 -3.94 17.01
#